data_c2aecc826902ef691eb1c1a8f071f333
#
_entry.id   c2aecc826902ef691eb1c1a8f071f333
#
_cell.length_a   1.000
_cell.length_b   1.000
_cell.length_c   1.000
_cell.angle_alpha   90.00
_cell.angle_beta   90.00
_cell.angle_gamma   90.00
#
_symmetry.space_group_name_H-M   'P 1'
#
loop_
_entity.id
_entity.type
_entity.pdbx_description
1 polymer ?
#
loop_
_entity_poly.entity_id
_entity_poly.type
_entity_poly.pdbx_seq_one_letter_code
_entity_poly.pdbx_strand_id
1 'polypeptide(L)'
;MRPTLTDRLAAIGDRLAHIDPIMIDGTPGVVLFLSYTDGETRARTLRFAGPNAQSCWAAAETTLKRAAPEGCWLRVDWVRAVEQIDWRDLRARLGRTKRNYFRLGIALDGRLERAFLETEINANAMLYGGKGHPTATLNEANFRRYARIRHGVDALDFSDDAPVWLFSTAGLFQGEDGVIHAIRQQGRNAGRRTVEQLDPELLQQMIADGSAYLASQVREDGRFHYGWHPCFDRPIAAYNSLRHASTLYAMLESWEVTRAPDVLAAIERGLGYLERALIREVALPDGSPAAFLIDAGEEIKLGGNAVCVLALVKYSELFASDRY
;
A
#
# COMPACT_ATOMS: atom_id res chain seq x y z
N MET A 1 -16.66 -18.85 15.29
CA MET A 1 -17.60 -18.36 14.26
C MET A 1 -17.16 -16.95 13.87
N ARG A 2 -17.00 -16.65 12.59
CA ARG A 2 -16.65 -15.26 12.17
C ARG A 2 -17.82 -14.34 12.50
N PRO A 3 -17.57 -13.10 13.00
CA PRO A 3 -18.64 -12.15 13.28
C PRO A 3 -19.34 -11.70 12.00
N THR A 4 -20.62 -11.44 12.06
CA THR A 4 -21.39 -10.91 10.93
C THR A 4 -20.95 -9.46 10.60
N LEU A 5 -21.25 -8.97 9.39
CA LEU A 5 -21.00 -7.57 9.06
C LEU A 5 -21.70 -6.63 10.06
N THR A 6 -22.91 -6.95 10.48
CA THR A 6 -23.66 -6.16 11.47
C THR A 6 -22.93 -6.06 12.80
N ASP A 7 -22.43 -7.17 13.33
CA ASP A 7 -21.68 -7.19 14.61
C ASP A 7 -20.37 -6.38 14.48
N ARG A 8 -19.71 -6.49 13.33
CA ARG A 8 -18.49 -5.77 13.02
C ARG A 8 -18.70 -4.27 12.96
N LEU A 9 -19.79 -3.82 12.32
CA LEU A 9 -20.14 -2.41 12.24
C LEU A 9 -20.54 -1.84 13.60
N ALA A 10 -21.26 -2.58 14.43
CA ALA A 10 -21.58 -2.18 15.80
C ALA A 10 -20.30 -1.96 16.62
N ALA A 11 -19.35 -2.91 16.58
CA ALA A 11 -18.08 -2.79 17.29
C ALA A 11 -17.22 -1.58 16.85
N ILE A 12 -17.26 -1.21 15.57
CA ILE A 12 -16.61 0.03 15.08
C ILE A 12 -17.36 1.25 15.63
N GLY A 13 -18.69 1.25 15.59
CA GLY A 13 -19.54 2.34 16.09
C GLY A 13 -19.24 2.70 17.55
N ASP A 14 -19.10 1.69 18.40
CA ASP A 14 -18.74 1.87 19.83
C ASP A 14 -17.38 2.58 20.01
N ARG A 15 -16.40 2.27 19.15
CA ARG A 15 -15.08 2.93 19.16
C ARG A 15 -15.14 4.38 18.68
N LEU A 16 -16.09 4.73 17.82
CA LEU A 16 -16.25 6.07 17.28
C LEU A 16 -17.10 7.00 18.16
N ALA A 17 -17.85 6.46 19.11
CA ALA A 17 -18.82 7.21 19.93
C ALA A 17 -18.21 8.39 20.71
N HIS A 18 -16.92 8.36 21.01
CA HIS A 18 -16.20 9.35 21.81
C HIS A 18 -15.36 10.33 20.99
N ILE A 19 -15.59 10.44 19.68
CA ILE A 19 -14.87 11.38 18.83
C ILE A 19 -15.52 12.75 18.95
N ASP A 20 -14.74 13.71 19.45
CA ASP A 20 -15.16 15.09 19.55
C ASP A 20 -15.21 15.79 18.18
N PRO A 21 -16.19 16.64 17.95
CA PRO A 21 -16.22 17.53 16.79
C PRO A 21 -15.01 18.47 16.77
N ILE A 22 -14.55 18.80 15.56
CA ILE A 22 -13.52 19.82 15.32
C ILE A 22 -14.08 20.94 14.44
N MET A 23 -13.37 22.06 14.38
CA MET A 23 -13.74 23.15 13.46
C MET A 23 -13.41 22.75 12.00
N ILE A 24 -14.44 22.73 11.16
CA ILE A 24 -14.36 22.43 9.73
C ILE A 24 -15.09 23.56 8.99
N ASP A 25 -14.37 24.33 8.22
CA ASP A 25 -14.93 25.50 7.49
C ASP A 25 -15.75 26.42 8.41
N GLY A 26 -15.20 26.74 9.60
CA GLY A 26 -15.86 27.62 10.56
C GLY A 26 -17.02 27.01 11.36
N THR A 27 -17.33 25.73 11.18
CA THR A 27 -18.45 25.05 11.86
C THR A 27 -17.95 23.81 12.61
N PRO A 28 -18.36 23.58 13.87
CA PRO A 28 -18.07 22.34 14.57
C PRO A 28 -18.71 21.14 13.86
N GLY A 29 -17.93 20.10 13.64
CA GLY A 29 -18.42 18.90 12.97
C GLY A 29 -17.42 17.75 12.98
N VAL A 30 -17.88 16.60 12.51
CA VAL A 30 -17.08 15.40 12.31
C VAL A 30 -17.11 15.02 10.85
N VAL A 31 -15.94 14.67 10.31
CA VAL A 31 -15.80 14.06 8.98
C VAL A 31 -15.17 12.70 9.15
N LEU A 32 -15.85 11.66 8.63
CA LEU A 32 -15.38 10.30 8.54
C LEU A 32 -15.11 9.95 7.09
N PHE A 33 -14.03 9.25 6.86
CA PHE A 33 -13.75 8.54 5.61
C PHE A 33 -13.82 7.04 5.87
N LEU A 34 -14.66 6.35 5.12
CA LEU A 34 -14.83 4.93 5.21
C LEU A 34 -14.30 4.28 3.94
N SER A 35 -13.32 3.41 4.08
CA SER A 35 -12.81 2.58 2.98
C SER A 35 -13.16 1.13 3.22
N TYR A 36 -13.68 0.45 2.17
CA TYR A 36 -13.99 -0.98 2.24
C TYR A 36 -13.60 -1.69 0.94
N THR A 37 -13.22 -2.95 1.04
CA THR A 37 -12.85 -3.82 -0.09
C THR A 37 -13.08 -5.29 0.27
N ASP A 38 -13.28 -6.11 -0.76
CA ASP A 38 -13.30 -7.58 -0.69
C ASP A 38 -11.87 -8.20 -0.61
N GLY A 39 -10.83 -7.36 -0.65
CA GLY A 39 -9.44 -7.79 -0.67
C GLY A 39 -8.88 -8.00 -2.09
N GLU A 40 -9.73 -8.16 -3.10
CA GLU A 40 -9.34 -8.39 -4.50
C GLU A 40 -9.46 -7.13 -5.35
N THR A 41 -10.45 -6.30 -5.06
CA THR A 41 -10.68 -5.05 -5.78
C THR A 41 -10.17 -3.85 -4.99
N ARG A 42 -9.90 -2.75 -5.71
CA ARG A 42 -9.51 -1.50 -5.06
C ARG A 42 -10.58 -1.05 -4.06
N ALA A 43 -10.16 -0.65 -2.86
CA ALA A 43 -11.05 -0.14 -1.84
C ALA A 43 -11.87 1.06 -2.33
N ARG A 44 -13.16 1.03 -2.05
CA ARG A 44 -14.04 2.18 -2.19
C ARG A 44 -13.93 3.06 -0.95
N THR A 45 -13.71 4.36 -1.14
CA THR A 45 -13.65 5.33 -0.06
C THR A 45 -14.83 6.27 -0.15
N LEU A 46 -15.62 6.31 0.91
CA LEU A 46 -16.81 7.16 1.07
C LEU A 46 -16.54 8.20 2.15
N ARG A 47 -17.15 9.38 2.01
CA ARG A 47 -17.07 10.46 2.99
C ARG A 47 -18.43 10.67 3.65
N PHE A 48 -18.43 10.82 4.96
CA PHE A 48 -19.60 11.17 5.76
C PHE A 48 -19.24 12.35 6.65
N ALA A 49 -20.14 13.34 6.72
CA ALA A 49 -19.96 14.51 7.56
C ALA A 49 -21.27 14.83 8.30
N GLY A 50 -21.13 15.31 9.52
CA GLY A 50 -22.27 15.64 10.37
C GLY A 50 -21.84 16.34 11.66
N PRO A 51 -22.79 16.68 12.52
CA PRO A 51 -22.53 17.41 13.76
C PRO A 51 -21.74 16.57 14.80
N ASN A 52 -21.81 15.26 14.73
CA ASN A 52 -21.14 14.34 15.64
C ASN A 52 -20.82 13.00 14.96
N ALA A 53 -19.99 12.19 15.62
CA ALA A 53 -19.55 10.90 15.09
C ALA A 53 -20.72 9.90 14.95
N GLN A 54 -21.66 9.92 15.86
CA GLN A 54 -22.79 9.00 15.85
C GLN A 54 -23.67 9.17 14.60
N SER A 55 -24.02 10.42 14.24
CA SER A 55 -24.81 10.70 13.04
C SER A 55 -24.05 10.34 11.75
N CYS A 56 -22.74 10.63 11.71
CA CYS A 56 -21.89 10.23 10.59
C CYS A 56 -21.82 8.71 10.45
N TRP A 57 -21.65 8.01 11.57
CA TRP A 57 -21.55 6.54 11.57
C TRP A 57 -22.86 5.87 11.18
N ALA A 58 -24.01 6.33 11.68
CA ALA A 58 -25.31 5.80 11.30
C ALA A 58 -25.56 5.87 9.77
N ALA A 59 -25.15 6.97 9.13
CA ALA A 59 -25.21 7.11 7.69
C ALA A 59 -24.24 6.15 6.96
N ALA A 60 -23.03 6.00 7.49
CA ALA A 60 -22.03 5.08 6.97
C ALA A 60 -22.48 3.62 7.09
N GLU A 61 -22.98 3.21 8.24
CA GLU A 61 -23.50 1.87 8.52
C GLU A 61 -24.65 1.50 7.57
N THR A 62 -25.60 2.42 7.38
CA THR A 62 -26.72 2.24 6.45
C THR A 62 -26.21 2.00 5.02
N THR A 63 -25.17 2.72 4.61
CA THR A 63 -24.58 2.58 3.29
C THR A 63 -23.87 1.26 3.14
N LEU A 64 -23.07 0.85 4.15
CA LEU A 64 -22.32 -0.40 4.13
C LEU A 64 -23.23 -1.63 4.10
N LYS A 65 -24.27 -1.67 4.91
CA LYS A 65 -25.26 -2.78 4.92
C LYS A 65 -25.88 -3.05 3.55
N ARG A 66 -25.88 -2.04 2.65
CA ARG A 66 -26.39 -2.19 1.29
C ARG A 66 -25.32 -2.52 0.25
N ALA A 67 -24.09 -2.11 0.47
CA ALA A 67 -23.07 -2.07 -0.57
C ALA A 67 -21.84 -2.95 -0.29
N ALA A 68 -21.55 -3.27 0.97
CA ALA A 68 -20.35 -4.02 1.32
C ALA A 68 -20.62 -5.54 1.39
N PRO A 69 -19.71 -6.38 0.87
CA PRO A 69 -19.78 -7.82 1.06
C PRO A 69 -19.50 -8.20 2.51
N GLU A 70 -20.02 -9.37 2.96
CA GLU A 70 -19.87 -9.86 4.35
C GLU A 70 -18.41 -9.95 4.80
N GLY A 71 -17.52 -10.49 4.00
CA GLY A 71 -16.09 -10.68 4.30
C GLY A 71 -15.22 -9.46 4.02
N CYS A 72 -15.79 -8.25 3.81
CA CYS A 72 -15.01 -7.08 3.44
C CYS A 72 -14.04 -6.64 4.54
N TRP A 73 -12.93 -6.04 4.12
CA TRP A 73 -12.04 -5.29 5.01
C TRP A 73 -12.53 -3.87 5.13
N LEU A 74 -12.47 -3.33 6.34
CA LEU A 74 -12.99 -2.01 6.68
C LEU A 74 -11.87 -1.15 7.25
N ARG A 75 -11.83 0.10 6.82
CA ARG A 75 -10.99 1.14 7.43
C ARG A 75 -11.83 2.40 7.61
N VAL A 76 -11.81 2.94 8.80
CA VAL A 76 -12.48 4.22 9.13
C VAL A 76 -11.43 5.20 9.58
N ASP A 77 -11.35 6.32 8.90
CA ASP A 77 -10.48 7.44 9.26
C ASP A 77 -11.36 8.64 9.63
N TRP A 78 -11.09 9.29 10.77
CA TRP A 78 -11.75 10.55 11.14
C TRP A 78 -10.75 11.69 11.19
N VAL A 79 -11.21 12.86 10.78
CA VAL A 79 -10.38 14.06 10.73
C VAL A 79 -10.06 14.55 12.13
N ARG A 80 -8.79 14.88 12.39
CA ARG A 80 -8.28 15.35 13.69
C ARG A 80 -7.92 16.83 13.68
N ALA A 81 -7.44 17.31 12.55
CA ALA A 81 -7.08 18.71 12.37
C ALA A 81 -7.16 19.06 10.88
N VAL A 82 -7.50 20.30 10.61
CA VAL A 82 -7.52 20.89 9.26
C VAL A 82 -6.73 22.20 9.30
N GLU A 83 -5.89 22.40 8.29
CA GLU A 83 -5.08 23.60 8.11
C GLU A 83 -5.26 24.09 6.67
N GLN A 84 -5.68 25.35 6.49
CA GLN A 84 -5.67 25.98 5.18
C GLN A 84 -4.30 26.60 4.95
N ILE A 85 -3.69 26.29 3.80
CA ILE A 85 -2.44 26.89 3.31
C ILE A 85 -2.61 27.25 1.84
N ASP A 86 -1.58 27.79 1.22
CA ASP A 86 -1.50 27.93 -0.23
C ASP A 86 -0.63 26.84 -0.87
N TRP A 87 -0.67 26.74 -2.24
CA TRP A 87 0.11 25.76 -2.96
C TRP A 87 1.62 26.01 -2.86
N ARG A 88 2.07 27.25 -2.65
CA ARG A 88 3.48 27.60 -2.41
C ARG A 88 3.97 26.94 -1.13
N ASP A 89 3.21 27.08 -0.04
CA ASP A 89 3.54 26.51 1.25
C ASP A 89 3.51 24.98 1.23
N LEU A 90 2.55 24.40 0.50
CA LEU A 90 2.52 22.95 0.31
C LEU A 90 3.77 22.46 -0.43
N ARG A 91 4.17 23.11 -1.53
CA ARG A 91 5.40 22.76 -2.24
C ARG A 91 6.63 22.88 -1.35
N ALA A 92 6.72 23.95 -0.55
CA ALA A 92 7.81 24.16 0.40
C ALA A 92 7.84 23.06 1.48
N ARG A 93 6.67 22.63 1.99
CA ARG A 93 6.55 21.54 2.96
C ARG A 93 6.96 20.20 2.34
N LEU A 94 6.50 19.90 1.14
CA LEU A 94 6.87 18.68 0.41
C LEU A 94 8.38 18.63 0.14
N GLY A 95 9.00 19.73 -0.28
CA GLY A 95 10.44 19.85 -0.55
C GLY A 95 11.32 19.56 0.67
N ARG A 96 10.77 19.63 1.88
CA ARG A 96 11.46 19.28 3.14
C ARG A 96 11.07 17.88 3.66
N THR A 97 10.14 17.21 2.98
CA THR A 97 9.64 15.89 3.38
C THR A 97 10.28 14.83 2.49
N LYS A 98 10.84 13.78 3.11
CA LYS A 98 11.33 12.63 2.35
C LYS A 98 10.19 11.99 1.57
N ARG A 99 10.44 11.60 0.33
CA ARG A 99 9.45 10.91 -0.51
C ARG A 99 8.80 9.73 0.23
N ASN A 100 7.48 9.59 0.12
CA ASN A 100 6.62 8.62 0.78
C ASN A 100 6.44 8.81 2.30
N TYR A 101 6.87 9.96 2.86
CA TYR A 101 6.72 10.26 4.29
C TYR A 101 5.84 11.49 4.57
N PHE A 102 5.13 12.00 3.58
CA PHE A 102 4.10 13.00 3.78
C PHE A 102 2.85 12.32 4.38
N ARG A 103 2.46 12.71 5.59
CA ARG A 103 1.45 12.00 6.40
C ARG A 103 0.18 12.82 6.61
N LEU A 104 -0.21 13.61 5.61
CA LEU A 104 -1.43 14.41 5.62
C LEU A 104 -2.26 14.09 4.38
N GLY A 105 -3.59 14.21 4.53
CA GLY A 105 -4.47 14.30 3.39
C GLY A 105 -4.45 15.70 2.79
N ILE A 106 -4.90 15.82 1.56
CA ILE A 106 -5.06 17.08 0.81
C ILE A 106 -6.52 17.21 0.41
N ALA A 107 -7.13 18.39 0.62
CA ALA A 107 -8.46 18.68 0.11
C ALA A 107 -8.46 19.99 -0.71
N LEU A 108 -9.40 20.06 -1.64
CA LEU A 108 -9.57 21.20 -2.55
C LEU A 108 -10.61 22.21 -2.04
N ASP A 109 -11.18 21.95 -0.87
CA ASP A 109 -12.17 22.81 -0.22
C ASP A 109 -12.16 22.64 1.31
N GLY A 110 -12.61 23.67 2.04
CA GLY A 110 -12.60 23.69 3.50
C GLY A 110 -13.55 22.70 4.16
N ARG A 111 -14.57 22.21 3.43
CA ARG A 111 -15.50 21.20 3.92
C ARG A 111 -15.02 19.78 3.69
N LEU A 112 -13.86 19.62 3.07
CA LEU A 112 -13.25 18.31 2.73
C LEU A 112 -14.17 17.46 1.84
N GLU A 113 -14.99 18.06 1.00
CA GLU A 113 -15.85 17.34 0.05
C GLU A 113 -15.03 16.69 -1.06
N ARG A 114 -13.99 17.40 -1.50
CA ARG A 114 -13.02 16.94 -2.49
C ARG A 114 -11.69 16.66 -1.81
N ALA A 115 -11.68 15.67 -0.93
CA ALA A 115 -10.53 15.27 -0.13
C ALA A 115 -9.88 13.99 -0.63
N PHE A 116 -8.57 13.93 -0.48
CA PHE A 116 -7.70 12.80 -0.77
C PHE A 116 -6.99 12.40 0.52
N LEU A 117 -7.18 11.18 0.96
CA LEU A 117 -6.54 10.66 2.16
C LEU A 117 -5.01 10.58 2.00
N GLU A 118 -4.31 10.56 3.12
CA GLU A 118 -2.85 10.33 3.15
C GLU A 118 -2.45 9.09 2.34
N THR A 119 -3.22 8.01 2.43
CA THR A 119 -2.99 6.78 1.67
C THR A 119 -3.14 6.95 0.17
N GLU A 120 -4.01 7.85 -0.28
CA GLU A 120 -4.19 8.20 -1.69
C GLU A 120 -3.03 9.08 -2.19
N ILE A 121 -2.59 10.03 -1.37
CA ILE A 121 -1.50 10.96 -1.71
C ILE A 121 -0.13 10.26 -1.76
N ASN A 122 0.16 9.36 -0.82
CA ASN A 122 1.41 8.61 -0.83
C ASN A 122 1.43 7.42 -1.81
N ALA A 123 0.33 7.15 -2.50
CA ALA A 123 0.35 6.17 -3.57
C ALA A 123 1.23 6.66 -4.72
N ASN A 124 2.15 5.84 -5.08
CA ASN A 124 3.33 5.95 -5.94
C ASN A 124 3.42 7.12 -6.94
N ALA A 125 2.33 7.56 -7.53
CA ALA A 125 2.40 8.49 -8.66
C ALA A 125 2.15 9.94 -8.26
N MET A 126 1.71 10.23 -7.02
CA MET A 126 1.27 11.57 -6.61
C MET A 126 2.41 12.45 -6.12
N LEU A 127 3.32 11.89 -5.31
CA LEU A 127 4.42 12.64 -4.70
C LEU A 127 5.78 12.19 -5.28
N TYR A 128 5.85 12.06 -6.60
CA TYR A 128 7.04 11.57 -7.28
C TYR A 128 7.51 12.53 -8.35
N GLY A 129 8.61 13.21 -8.10
CA GLY A 129 9.25 14.16 -9.03
C GLY A 129 10.23 13.53 -10.04
N GLY A 130 10.36 12.20 -10.08
CA GLY A 130 11.29 11.48 -10.95
C GLY A 130 12.53 10.93 -10.24
N LYS A 131 13.40 10.27 -11.02
CA LYS A 131 14.69 9.77 -10.54
C LYS A 131 15.57 10.96 -10.09
N GLY A 132 16.19 10.86 -8.92
CA GLY A 132 17.07 11.91 -8.40
C GLY A 132 16.40 12.94 -7.48
N HIS A 133 15.07 12.89 -7.30
CA HIS A 133 14.37 13.71 -6.32
C HIS A 133 14.19 12.96 -4.99
N PRO A 134 14.99 13.23 -3.94
CA PRO A 134 14.91 12.52 -2.65
C PRO A 134 13.72 12.95 -1.81
N THR A 135 13.20 14.15 -2.05
CA THR A 135 12.05 14.74 -1.36
C THR A 135 10.74 14.48 -2.09
N ALA A 136 9.63 14.69 -1.41
CA ALA A 136 8.32 14.64 -2.01
C ALA A 136 8.14 15.83 -2.97
N THR A 137 7.56 15.55 -4.12
CA THR A 137 7.25 16.56 -5.14
C THR A 137 5.89 16.22 -5.71
N LEU A 138 4.96 17.15 -5.68
CA LEU A 138 3.64 16.95 -6.25
C LEU A 138 3.74 16.78 -7.78
N ASN A 139 3.30 15.64 -8.27
CA ASN A 139 3.10 15.41 -9.69
C ASN A 139 1.72 15.97 -10.09
N GLU A 140 1.66 17.21 -10.50
CA GLU A 140 0.43 17.94 -10.80
C GLU A 140 -0.40 17.26 -11.91
N ALA A 141 0.25 16.68 -12.92
CA ALA A 141 -0.44 15.97 -13.99
C ALA A 141 -1.17 14.72 -13.46
N ASN A 142 -0.50 13.93 -12.63
CA ASN A 142 -1.11 12.76 -12.00
C ASN A 142 -2.18 13.15 -10.98
N PHE A 143 -1.95 14.20 -10.21
CA PHE A 143 -2.92 14.69 -9.24
C PHE A 143 -4.20 15.19 -9.94
N ARG A 144 -4.07 15.99 -11.01
CA ARG A 144 -5.20 16.44 -11.84
C ARG A 144 -5.98 15.27 -12.42
N ARG A 145 -5.27 14.29 -12.99
CA ARG A 145 -5.92 13.07 -13.51
C ARG A 145 -6.66 12.31 -12.43
N TYR A 146 -6.06 12.16 -11.24
CA TYR A 146 -6.69 11.45 -10.14
C TYR A 146 -7.89 12.23 -9.57
N ALA A 147 -7.80 13.55 -9.45
CA ALA A 147 -8.90 14.39 -9.02
C ALA A 147 -10.13 14.26 -9.92
N ARG A 148 -9.90 14.14 -11.24
CA ARG A 148 -10.99 13.85 -12.19
C ARG A 148 -11.60 12.47 -11.94
N ILE A 149 -10.81 11.44 -11.77
CA ILE A 149 -11.29 10.07 -11.51
C ILE A 149 -12.04 10.00 -10.18
N ARG A 150 -11.52 10.66 -9.14
CA ARG A 150 -12.00 10.53 -7.77
C ARG A 150 -13.21 11.41 -7.45
N HIS A 151 -13.23 12.60 -8.00
CA HIS A 151 -14.18 13.65 -7.66
C HIS A 151 -14.83 14.36 -8.87
N GLY A 152 -14.54 13.95 -10.11
CA GLY A 152 -15.06 14.60 -11.31
C GLY A 152 -14.52 16.04 -11.51
N VAL A 153 -13.38 16.40 -10.91
CA VAL A 153 -12.79 17.73 -11.00
C VAL A 153 -11.92 17.82 -12.26
N ASP A 154 -12.34 18.62 -13.23
CA ASP A 154 -11.63 18.77 -14.50
C ASP A 154 -10.56 19.85 -14.47
N ALA A 155 -10.79 20.94 -13.75
CA ALA A 155 -9.86 22.06 -13.64
C ALA A 155 -9.35 22.21 -12.20
N LEU A 156 -8.03 22.26 -12.02
CA LEU A 156 -7.37 22.55 -10.76
C LEU A 156 -6.44 23.75 -10.97
N ASP A 157 -6.57 24.73 -10.08
CA ASP A 157 -5.65 25.84 -9.97
C ASP A 157 -4.52 25.45 -9.03
N PHE A 158 -3.30 25.42 -9.55
CA PHE A 158 -2.06 25.18 -8.80
C PHE A 158 -1.23 26.46 -8.66
N SER A 159 -1.81 27.64 -8.90
CA SER A 159 -1.12 28.89 -8.66
C SER A 159 -0.65 29.00 -7.21
N ASP A 160 0.47 29.68 -7.01
CA ASP A 160 1.12 29.71 -5.70
C ASP A 160 0.22 30.20 -4.58
N ASP A 161 -0.67 31.14 -4.87
CA ASP A 161 -1.57 31.77 -3.91
C ASP A 161 -2.97 31.08 -3.81
N ALA A 162 -3.24 30.05 -4.62
CA ALA A 162 -4.49 29.31 -4.55
C ALA A 162 -4.55 28.48 -3.27
N PRO A 163 -5.72 28.46 -2.59
CA PRO A 163 -5.86 27.76 -1.33
C PRO A 163 -5.93 26.24 -1.49
N VAL A 164 -5.36 25.55 -0.52
CA VAL A 164 -5.42 24.09 -0.36
C VAL A 164 -5.54 23.75 1.12
N TRP A 165 -6.26 22.69 1.44
CA TRP A 165 -6.45 22.26 2.83
C TRP A 165 -5.68 20.97 3.10
N LEU A 166 -4.88 21.00 4.15
CA LEU A 166 -4.24 19.81 4.68
C LEU A 166 -5.02 19.31 5.89
N PHE A 167 -5.11 18.00 6.01
CA PHE A 167 -5.78 17.42 7.18
C PHE A 167 -5.06 16.17 7.66
N SER A 168 -5.09 15.96 8.97
CA SER A 168 -4.63 14.73 9.62
C SER A 168 -5.83 13.87 9.99
N THR A 169 -5.60 12.56 10.04
CA THR A 169 -6.61 11.59 10.46
C THR A 169 -6.11 10.70 11.58
N ALA A 170 -7.02 10.19 12.38
CA ALA A 170 -6.85 8.98 13.15
C ALA A 170 -7.75 7.91 12.54
N GLY A 171 -7.47 6.64 12.78
CA GLY A 171 -8.24 5.61 12.12
C GLY A 171 -8.23 4.27 12.84
N LEU A 172 -9.17 3.43 12.42
CA LEU A 172 -9.31 2.03 12.78
C LEU A 172 -9.29 1.18 11.52
N PHE A 173 -8.75 -0.01 11.63
CA PHE A 173 -8.82 -1.05 10.60
C PHE A 173 -9.43 -2.31 11.18
N GLN A 174 -10.26 -2.99 10.41
CA GLN A 174 -10.86 -4.26 10.77
C GLN A 174 -10.81 -5.23 9.58
N GLY A 175 -10.17 -6.37 9.78
CA GLY A 175 -10.14 -7.48 8.83
C GLY A 175 -11.41 -8.34 8.91
N GLU A 176 -11.45 -9.43 8.14
CA GLU A 176 -12.55 -10.40 8.13
C GLU A 176 -12.77 -11.10 9.48
N ASP A 177 -11.72 -11.19 10.29
CA ASP A 177 -11.74 -11.76 11.65
C ASP A 177 -12.52 -10.89 12.64
N GLY A 178 -12.86 -9.65 12.27
CA GLY A 178 -13.56 -8.70 13.10
C GLY A 178 -12.69 -8.02 14.16
N VAL A 179 -11.39 -8.30 14.21
CA VAL A 179 -10.47 -7.65 15.15
C VAL A 179 -10.23 -6.20 14.74
N ILE A 180 -10.43 -5.27 15.67
CA ILE A 180 -10.24 -3.84 15.44
C ILE A 180 -8.82 -3.46 15.84
N HIS A 181 -8.09 -2.91 14.87
CA HIS A 181 -6.73 -2.40 15.05
C HIS A 181 -6.73 -0.88 14.98
N ALA A 182 -6.16 -0.23 16.00
CA ALA A 182 -5.88 1.20 15.93
C ALA A 182 -4.79 1.47 14.87
N ILE A 183 -5.01 2.51 14.07
CA ILE A 183 -4.02 2.97 13.10
C ILE A 183 -3.14 4.03 13.76
N ARG A 184 -1.83 3.85 13.68
CA ARG A 184 -0.86 4.79 14.22
C ARG A 184 -1.00 6.16 13.55
N GLN A 185 -1.12 7.21 14.36
CA GLN A 185 -1.41 8.56 13.87
C GLN A 185 -0.16 9.36 13.49
N GLN A 186 0.98 9.07 14.10
CA GLN A 186 2.19 9.88 14.00
C GLN A 186 3.45 9.04 13.75
N GLY A 187 4.51 9.71 13.33
CA GLY A 187 5.81 9.11 13.10
C GLY A 187 5.93 8.43 11.73
N ARG A 188 7.05 7.76 11.53
CA ARG A 188 7.36 7.10 10.24
C ARG A 188 6.38 5.98 9.87
N ASN A 189 5.78 5.36 10.87
CA ASN A 189 4.83 4.26 10.72
C ASN A 189 3.36 4.73 10.77
N ALA A 190 3.08 6.03 10.64
CA ALA A 190 1.73 6.53 10.54
C ALA A 190 0.97 5.82 9.40
N GLY A 191 -0.31 5.58 9.58
CA GLY A 191 -1.14 4.84 8.64
C GLY A 191 -0.99 3.32 8.70
N ARG A 192 -0.23 2.78 9.69
CA ARG A 192 -0.07 1.34 9.93
C ARG A 192 -0.75 0.94 11.24
N ARG A 193 -1.21 -0.31 11.34
CA ARG A 193 -1.71 -0.86 12.61
C ARG A 193 -0.58 -0.83 13.65
N THR A 194 -0.94 -0.61 14.90
CA THR A 194 -0.01 -0.71 16.01
C THR A 194 0.06 -2.15 16.48
N VAL A 195 1.28 -2.67 16.57
CA VAL A 195 1.60 -3.94 17.24
C VAL A 195 2.21 -3.55 18.59
N GLU A 196 1.50 -3.80 19.69
CA GLU A 196 1.95 -3.40 21.03
C GLU A 196 3.00 -4.36 21.56
N GLN A 197 2.82 -5.65 21.34
CA GLN A 197 3.77 -6.69 21.73
C GLN A 197 4.01 -7.63 20.57
N LEU A 198 5.27 -7.93 20.30
CA LEU A 198 5.69 -8.92 19.33
C LEU A 198 6.13 -10.18 20.09
N ASP A 199 5.32 -11.22 20.02
CA ASP A 199 5.60 -12.55 20.53
C ASP A 199 5.95 -13.53 19.39
N PRO A 200 6.46 -14.73 19.70
CA PRO A 200 6.84 -15.71 18.68
C PRO A 200 5.66 -16.15 17.80
N GLU A 201 4.47 -16.29 18.36
CA GLU A 201 3.26 -16.72 17.67
C GLU A 201 2.83 -15.68 16.63
N LEU A 202 2.78 -14.41 17.02
CA LEU A 202 2.47 -13.31 16.11
C LEU A 202 3.53 -13.18 15.02
N LEU A 203 4.82 -13.35 15.37
CA LEU A 203 5.91 -13.33 14.39
C LEU A 203 5.74 -14.46 13.36
N GLN A 204 5.46 -15.68 13.80
CA GLN A 204 5.21 -16.81 12.90
C GLN A 204 4.00 -16.54 12.00
N GLN A 205 2.91 -15.99 12.54
CA GLN A 205 1.74 -15.61 11.75
C GLN A 205 2.08 -14.55 10.71
N MET A 206 2.85 -13.52 11.07
CA MET A 206 3.29 -12.48 10.11
C MET A 206 4.17 -13.05 9.00
N ILE A 207 5.04 -14.02 9.30
CA ILE A 207 5.85 -14.73 8.29
C ILE A 207 4.94 -15.55 7.38
N ALA A 208 3.99 -16.30 7.94
CA ALA A 208 3.06 -17.11 7.17
C ALA A 208 2.18 -16.26 6.24
N ASP A 209 1.57 -15.19 6.75
CA ASP A 209 0.72 -14.28 5.97
C ASP A 209 1.52 -13.59 4.85
N GLY A 210 2.73 -13.11 5.17
CA GLY A 210 3.62 -12.49 4.19
C GLY A 210 4.05 -13.47 3.10
N SER A 211 4.34 -14.70 3.45
CA SER A 211 4.72 -15.76 2.51
C SER A 211 3.57 -16.16 1.60
N ALA A 212 2.37 -16.33 2.16
CA ALA A 212 1.17 -16.64 1.39
C ALA A 212 0.85 -15.52 0.40
N TYR A 213 0.97 -14.24 0.84
CA TYR A 213 0.83 -13.10 -0.07
C TYR A 213 1.86 -13.13 -1.21
N LEU A 214 3.14 -13.37 -0.92
CA LEU A 214 4.16 -13.45 -1.97
C LEU A 214 3.90 -14.61 -2.93
N ALA A 215 3.46 -15.76 -2.43
CA ALA A 215 3.10 -16.92 -3.25
C ALA A 215 1.93 -16.60 -4.20
N SER A 216 0.92 -15.86 -3.72
CA SER A 216 -0.21 -15.42 -4.56
C SER A 216 0.20 -14.42 -5.65
N GLN A 217 1.35 -13.75 -5.50
CA GLN A 217 1.87 -12.83 -6.52
C GLN A 217 2.67 -13.53 -7.63
N VAL A 218 2.96 -14.82 -7.50
CA VAL A 218 3.63 -15.61 -8.53
C VAL A 218 2.61 -16.16 -9.52
N ARG A 219 2.66 -15.72 -10.75
CA ARG A 219 1.79 -16.16 -11.84
C ARG A 219 2.09 -17.61 -12.26
N GLU A 220 1.25 -18.17 -13.09
CA GLU A 220 1.44 -19.52 -13.64
C GLU A 220 2.74 -19.68 -14.45
N ASP A 221 3.15 -18.63 -15.16
CA ASP A 221 4.40 -18.59 -15.92
C ASP A 221 5.66 -18.42 -15.03
N GLY A 222 5.48 -18.23 -13.72
CA GLY A 222 6.53 -18.00 -12.72
C GLY A 222 6.95 -16.54 -12.57
N ARG A 223 6.42 -15.64 -13.35
CA ARG A 223 6.66 -14.21 -13.24
C ARG A 223 5.85 -13.62 -12.09
N PHE A 224 6.44 -12.70 -11.32
CA PHE A 224 5.69 -11.97 -10.29
C PHE A 224 4.79 -10.87 -10.88
N HIS A 225 3.68 -10.58 -10.24
CA HIS A 225 3.02 -9.30 -10.37
C HIS A 225 3.94 -8.22 -9.80
N TYR A 226 4.55 -7.41 -10.67
CA TYR A 226 5.63 -6.49 -10.29
C TYR A 226 5.17 -5.38 -9.36
N GLY A 227 3.95 -4.89 -9.52
CA GLY A 227 3.37 -3.84 -8.72
C GLY A 227 2.11 -3.25 -9.35
N TRP A 228 1.48 -2.38 -8.59
CA TRP A 228 0.22 -1.76 -8.93
C TRP A 228 0.26 -0.25 -8.74
N HIS A 229 -0.42 0.48 -9.61
CA HIS A 229 -0.71 1.91 -9.42
C HIS A 229 -2.11 2.06 -8.80
N PRO A 230 -2.25 2.13 -7.47
CA PRO A 230 -3.54 2.09 -6.81
C PRO A 230 -4.43 3.29 -7.16
N CYS A 231 -3.85 4.46 -7.43
CA CYS A 231 -4.60 5.63 -7.85
C CYS A 231 -5.27 5.48 -9.22
N PHE A 232 -4.71 4.64 -10.09
CA PHE A 232 -5.19 4.44 -11.45
C PHE A 232 -5.71 3.03 -11.71
N ASP A 233 -5.75 2.21 -10.67
CA ASP A 233 -6.23 0.82 -10.69
C ASP A 233 -5.66 0.00 -11.86
N ARG A 234 -4.34 0.00 -11.98
CA ARG A 234 -3.65 -0.68 -13.09
C ARG A 234 -2.27 -1.22 -12.69
N PRO A 235 -1.82 -2.32 -13.33
CA PRO A 235 -0.49 -2.86 -13.09
C PRO A 235 0.61 -1.91 -13.57
N ILE A 236 1.77 -2.01 -12.92
CA ILE A 236 2.99 -1.35 -13.35
C ILE A 236 3.62 -2.16 -14.47
N ALA A 237 3.72 -1.57 -15.68
CA ALA A 237 4.30 -2.20 -16.86
C ALA A 237 5.83 -2.15 -16.85
N ALA A 238 6.44 -2.65 -15.78
CA ALA A 238 7.90 -2.75 -15.63
C ALA A 238 8.26 -4.08 -15.00
N TYR A 239 9.52 -4.47 -15.09
CA TYR A 239 10.04 -5.63 -14.37
C TYR A 239 11.48 -5.36 -13.91
N ASN A 240 11.93 -6.06 -12.88
CA ASN A 240 13.28 -5.94 -12.35
C ASN A 240 13.74 -7.30 -11.83
N SER A 241 14.79 -7.81 -12.44
CA SER A 241 15.34 -9.15 -12.16
C SER A 241 15.92 -9.27 -10.74
N LEU A 242 16.54 -8.19 -10.22
CA LEU A 242 17.00 -8.16 -8.82
C LEU A 242 15.85 -8.38 -7.84
N ARG A 243 14.71 -7.71 -8.06
CA ARG A 243 13.53 -7.90 -7.19
C ARG A 243 12.97 -9.30 -7.30
N HIS A 244 12.97 -9.89 -8.51
CA HIS A 244 12.57 -11.28 -8.69
C HIS A 244 13.43 -12.22 -7.84
N ALA A 245 14.75 -12.16 -7.99
CA ALA A 245 15.69 -13.00 -7.25
C ALA A 245 15.60 -12.76 -5.73
N SER A 246 15.54 -11.50 -5.28
CA SER A 246 15.44 -11.19 -3.85
C SER A 246 14.12 -11.65 -3.22
N THR A 247 13.03 -11.64 -3.97
CA THR A 247 11.75 -12.16 -3.49
C THR A 247 11.79 -13.68 -3.35
N LEU A 248 12.40 -14.38 -4.32
CA LEU A 248 12.59 -15.84 -4.22
C LEU A 248 13.47 -16.21 -3.01
N TYR A 249 14.55 -15.47 -2.78
CA TYR A 249 15.39 -15.67 -1.60
C TYR A 249 14.57 -15.53 -0.30
N ALA A 250 13.81 -14.45 -0.17
CA ALA A 250 12.96 -14.24 1.00
C ALA A 250 11.86 -15.31 1.15
N MET A 251 11.29 -15.81 0.04
CA MET A 251 10.33 -16.91 0.06
C MET A 251 10.96 -18.23 0.48
N LEU A 252 12.20 -18.52 0.09
CA LEU A 252 12.95 -19.69 0.53
C LEU A 252 13.22 -19.64 2.04
N GLU A 253 13.67 -18.51 2.57
CA GLU A 253 13.85 -18.33 4.01
C GLU A 253 12.52 -18.48 4.77
N SER A 254 11.43 -17.93 4.26
CA SER A 254 10.12 -18.09 4.90
C SER A 254 9.58 -19.51 4.81
N TRP A 255 9.84 -20.22 3.71
CA TRP A 255 9.47 -21.63 3.57
C TRP A 255 10.25 -22.52 4.55
N GLU A 256 11.50 -22.20 4.83
CA GLU A 256 12.29 -22.92 5.84
C GLU A 256 11.61 -22.91 7.22
N VAL A 257 10.91 -21.81 7.54
CA VAL A 257 10.14 -21.67 8.79
C VAL A 257 8.75 -22.29 8.68
N THR A 258 8.03 -22.02 7.60
CA THR A 258 6.60 -22.34 7.50
C THR A 258 6.32 -23.73 6.95
N ARG A 259 7.20 -24.25 6.09
CA ARG A 259 7.04 -25.51 5.34
C ARG A 259 5.74 -25.58 4.54
N ALA A 260 5.17 -24.41 4.16
CA ALA A 260 3.90 -24.31 3.45
C ALA A 260 4.03 -24.83 2.00
N PRO A 261 3.22 -25.83 1.58
CA PRO A 261 3.33 -26.43 0.24
C PRO A 261 3.07 -25.43 -0.89
N ASP A 262 2.11 -24.52 -0.73
CA ASP A 262 1.75 -23.52 -1.73
C ASP A 262 2.88 -22.51 -1.95
N VAL A 263 3.61 -22.16 -0.89
CA VAL A 263 4.81 -21.31 -0.98
C VAL A 263 5.91 -22.02 -1.77
N LEU A 264 6.13 -23.32 -1.53
CA LEU A 264 7.11 -24.10 -2.28
C LEU A 264 6.73 -24.18 -3.76
N ALA A 265 5.47 -24.47 -4.07
CA ALA A 265 5.01 -24.53 -5.45
C ALA A 265 5.19 -23.20 -6.19
N ALA A 266 4.99 -22.08 -5.51
CA ALA A 266 5.24 -20.75 -6.06
C ALA A 266 6.74 -20.48 -6.26
N ILE A 267 7.61 -20.89 -5.31
CA ILE A 267 9.08 -20.81 -5.43
C ILE A 267 9.55 -21.54 -6.67
N GLU A 268 9.11 -22.80 -6.87
CA GLU A 268 9.50 -23.62 -8.02
C GLU A 268 9.11 -22.96 -9.35
N ARG A 269 7.90 -22.39 -9.43
CA ARG A 269 7.50 -21.64 -10.63
C ARG A 269 8.39 -20.41 -10.85
N GLY A 270 8.68 -19.68 -9.77
CA GLY A 270 9.52 -18.47 -9.84
C GLY A 270 10.97 -18.77 -10.22
N LEU A 271 11.56 -19.84 -9.68
CA LEU A 271 12.90 -20.31 -10.04
C LEU A 271 12.94 -20.77 -11.51
N GLY A 272 11.91 -21.48 -11.96
CA GLY A 272 11.80 -21.86 -13.35
C GLY A 272 11.73 -20.64 -14.30
N TYR A 273 11.06 -19.55 -13.92
CA TYR A 273 11.08 -18.31 -14.69
C TYR A 273 12.46 -17.62 -14.64
N LEU A 274 13.08 -17.58 -13.46
CA LEU A 274 14.42 -17.02 -13.28
C LEU A 274 15.41 -17.68 -14.25
N GLU A 275 15.44 -19.01 -14.27
CA GLU A 275 16.34 -19.83 -15.09
C GLU A 275 16.09 -19.61 -16.59
N ARG A 276 14.83 -19.74 -17.04
CA ARG A 276 14.52 -19.68 -18.47
C ARG A 276 14.53 -18.28 -19.08
N ALA A 277 14.20 -17.25 -18.30
CA ALA A 277 13.88 -15.93 -18.83
C ALA A 277 14.82 -14.82 -18.36
N LEU A 278 15.45 -14.98 -17.20
CA LEU A 278 16.25 -13.90 -16.60
C LEU A 278 17.74 -14.23 -16.52
N ILE A 279 18.12 -15.51 -16.52
CA ILE A 279 19.53 -15.93 -16.60
C ILE A 279 19.88 -16.16 -18.08
N ARG A 280 21.03 -15.67 -18.49
CA ARG A 280 21.58 -15.85 -19.83
C ARG A 280 23.02 -16.32 -19.75
N GLU A 281 23.33 -17.35 -20.52
CA GLU A 281 24.69 -17.79 -20.76
C GLU A 281 25.37 -16.87 -21.78
N VAL A 282 26.60 -16.50 -21.51
CA VAL A 282 27.46 -15.71 -22.37
C VAL A 282 28.86 -16.31 -22.42
N ALA A 283 29.57 -16.19 -23.53
CA ALA A 283 30.99 -16.52 -23.62
C ALA A 283 31.81 -15.34 -23.10
N LEU A 284 32.72 -15.62 -22.17
CA LEU A 284 33.71 -14.64 -21.71
C LEU A 284 34.80 -14.41 -22.77
N PRO A 285 35.63 -13.37 -22.65
CA PRO A 285 36.70 -13.08 -23.61
C PRO A 285 37.71 -14.20 -23.81
N ASP A 286 37.89 -15.08 -22.82
CA ASP A 286 38.75 -16.27 -22.85
C ASP A 286 38.03 -17.50 -23.45
N GLY A 287 36.77 -17.36 -23.88
CA GLY A 287 35.96 -18.44 -24.44
C GLY A 287 35.25 -19.31 -23.40
N SER A 288 35.44 -19.08 -22.10
CA SER A 288 34.74 -19.83 -21.07
C SER A 288 33.26 -19.42 -20.96
N PRO A 289 32.34 -20.33 -20.63
CA PRO A 289 30.95 -20.00 -20.41
C PRO A 289 30.75 -19.33 -19.05
N ALA A 290 29.87 -18.35 -19.00
CA ALA A 290 29.41 -17.74 -17.77
C ALA A 290 27.90 -17.47 -17.86
N ALA A 291 27.20 -17.50 -16.72
CA ALA A 291 25.77 -17.20 -16.66
C ALA A 291 25.54 -15.93 -15.81
N PHE A 292 24.71 -15.05 -16.30
CA PHE A 292 24.39 -13.79 -15.64
C PHE A 292 22.89 -13.54 -15.57
N LEU A 293 22.47 -12.98 -14.42
CA LEU A 293 21.15 -12.38 -14.30
C LEU A 293 21.11 -11.08 -15.09
N ILE A 294 20.21 -11.03 -16.08
CA ILE A 294 20.02 -9.88 -16.96
C ILE A 294 18.80 -9.07 -16.51
N ASP A 295 18.94 -7.76 -16.40
CA ASP A 295 17.84 -6.84 -16.12
C ASP A 295 17.34 -6.16 -17.40
N ALA A 296 16.30 -5.34 -17.28
CA ALA A 296 15.75 -4.59 -18.40
C ALA A 296 16.84 -3.76 -19.10
N GLY A 297 16.82 -3.75 -20.44
CA GLY A 297 17.84 -3.06 -21.23
C GLY A 297 19.18 -3.79 -21.33
N GLU A 298 19.20 -5.11 -21.16
CA GLU A 298 20.39 -5.98 -21.26
C GLU A 298 21.47 -5.63 -20.20
N GLU A 299 21.06 -5.03 -19.08
CA GLU A 299 21.97 -4.63 -18.01
C GLU A 299 22.38 -5.81 -17.13
N ILE A 300 23.69 -5.99 -16.93
CA ILE A 300 24.25 -6.92 -15.94
C ILE A 300 24.63 -6.10 -14.70
N LYS A 301 23.90 -6.33 -13.60
CA LYS A 301 24.11 -5.60 -12.34
C LYS A 301 24.73 -6.51 -11.30
N LEU A 302 25.85 -6.10 -10.71
CA LEU A 302 26.52 -6.87 -9.66
C LEU A 302 25.60 -7.26 -8.51
N GLY A 303 24.83 -6.30 -7.99
CA GLY A 303 23.88 -6.55 -6.88
C GLY A 303 22.76 -7.53 -7.25
N GLY A 304 22.28 -7.49 -8.50
CA GLY A 304 21.28 -8.43 -9.01
C GLY A 304 21.83 -9.86 -9.06
N ASN A 305 23.02 -10.01 -9.61
CA ASN A 305 23.71 -11.31 -9.71
C ASN A 305 24.05 -11.88 -8.32
N ALA A 306 24.56 -11.05 -7.39
CA ALA A 306 24.84 -11.49 -6.03
C ALA A 306 23.60 -12.05 -5.32
N VAL A 307 22.45 -11.35 -5.42
CA VAL A 307 21.19 -11.83 -4.80
C VAL A 307 20.65 -13.06 -5.53
N CYS A 308 20.84 -13.16 -6.84
CA CYS A 308 20.50 -14.37 -7.59
C CYS A 308 21.27 -15.59 -7.05
N VAL A 309 22.57 -15.47 -6.90
CA VAL A 309 23.41 -16.54 -6.31
C VAL A 309 22.92 -16.90 -4.91
N LEU A 310 22.60 -15.93 -4.06
CA LEU A 310 22.03 -16.21 -2.73
C LEU A 310 20.73 -17.04 -2.80
N ALA A 311 19.85 -16.73 -3.73
CA ALA A 311 18.60 -17.49 -3.89
C ALA A 311 18.86 -18.93 -4.36
N LEU A 312 19.76 -19.13 -5.31
CA LEU A 312 20.10 -20.44 -5.85
C LEU A 312 20.82 -21.30 -4.80
N VAL A 313 21.80 -20.74 -4.10
CA VAL A 313 22.49 -21.42 -2.99
C VAL A 313 21.53 -21.81 -1.90
N LYS A 314 20.63 -20.89 -1.47
CA LYS A 314 19.64 -21.19 -0.45
C LYS A 314 18.72 -22.36 -0.85
N TYR A 315 18.31 -22.41 -2.13
CA TYR A 315 17.57 -23.55 -2.64
C TYR A 315 18.37 -24.85 -2.54
N SER A 316 19.62 -24.84 -3.00
CA SER A 316 20.50 -26.02 -2.94
C SER A 316 20.72 -26.52 -1.52
N GLU A 317 20.91 -25.62 -0.56
CA GLU A 317 21.03 -25.96 0.86
C GLU A 317 19.75 -26.60 1.43
N LEU A 318 18.58 -26.02 1.15
CA LEU A 318 17.31 -26.51 1.71
C LEU A 318 16.88 -27.87 1.17
N PHE A 319 17.23 -28.18 -0.09
CA PHE A 319 16.78 -29.39 -0.78
C PHE A 319 17.90 -30.38 -1.04
N ALA A 320 19.12 -30.12 -0.55
CA ALA A 320 20.31 -30.92 -0.84
C ALA A 320 20.45 -31.24 -2.35
N SER A 321 20.20 -30.20 -3.18
CA SER A 321 20.11 -30.30 -4.64
C SER A 321 21.33 -29.67 -5.28
N ASP A 322 21.83 -30.30 -6.35
CA ASP A 322 22.89 -29.82 -7.22
C ASP A 322 22.37 -29.19 -8.52
N ARG A 323 21.08 -28.84 -8.54
CA ARG A 323 20.40 -28.25 -9.71
C ARG A 323 21.00 -26.91 -10.11
N TYR A 324 21.50 -26.14 -9.13
CA TYR A 324 22.01 -24.79 -9.33
C TYR A 324 23.45 -24.63 -8.91
#